data_3d3e9e048ce729cafe822b3cc40b3c38
#
_entry.id   3d3e9e048ce729cafe822b3cc40b3c38
#
_cell.length_a   1.000
_cell.length_b   1.000
_cell.length_c   1.000
_cell.angle_alpha   90.00
_cell.angle_beta   90.00
_cell.angle_gamma   90.00
#
_symmetry.space_group_name_H-M   'P 1'
#
loop_
_entity.id
_entity.type
_entity.pdbx_description
1 polymer ?
#
loop_
_entity_poly.entity_id
_entity_poly.type
_entity_poly.pdbx_seq_one_letter_code
_entity_poly.pdbx_strand_id
1 'polypeptide(L)' 'MGKTSVAQILVTRDRISMEDAMIRVNECVRRLQVEAIPTGDYEAATDIIADELGLEPDYTMDLL' A
#
# COMPACT_ATOMS: atom_id res chain seq x y z
N MET A 1 1.37 2.27 13.18
CA MET A 1 1.75 1.44 12.04
C MET A 1 0.56 1.22 11.15
N GLY A 2 0.74 0.57 10.04
CA GLY A 2 -0.34 0.37 9.10
C GLY A 2 -0.46 1.50 8.10
N LYS A 3 -1.69 1.83 7.70
CA LYS A 3 -1.95 2.77 6.61
C LYS A 3 -1.33 4.14 6.81
N THR A 4 -1.40 4.69 8.01
CA THR A 4 -0.86 6.02 8.30
C THR A 4 0.65 6.07 8.15
N SER A 5 1.35 5.05 8.63
CA SER A 5 2.80 4.96 8.49
C SER A 5 3.22 4.90 7.02
N VAL A 6 2.51 4.10 6.23
CA VAL A 6 2.78 3.97 4.80
C VAL A 6 2.50 5.30 4.10
N ALA A 7 1.40 5.96 4.45
CA ALA A 7 1.07 7.26 3.88
C ALA A 7 2.14 8.31 4.17
N GLN A 8 2.70 8.31 5.39
CA GLN A 8 3.78 9.24 5.74
C GLN A 8 5.02 9.02 4.87
N ILE A 9 5.33 7.79 4.55
CA ILE A 9 6.44 7.47 3.65
C ILE A 9 6.19 8.10 2.27
N LEU A 10 4.98 7.98 1.77
CA LEU A 10 4.63 8.57 0.48
C LEU A 10 4.71 10.10 0.51
N VAL A 11 4.25 10.71 1.60
CA VAL A 11 4.34 12.17 1.77
C VAL A 11 5.80 12.63 1.65
N THR A 12 6.71 11.96 2.32
CA THR A 12 8.12 12.32 2.33
C THR A 12 8.79 12.01 0.99
N ARG A 13 8.54 10.83 0.44
CA ARG A 13 9.19 10.38 -0.79
C ARG A 13 8.69 11.12 -2.02
N ASP A 14 7.35 11.25 -2.15
CA ASP A 14 6.73 11.80 -3.35
C ASP A 14 6.35 13.27 -3.21
N ARG A 15 6.55 13.84 -2.02
CA ARG A 15 6.23 15.24 -1.73
C ARG A 15 4.77 15.58 -2.05
N ILE A 16 3.88 14.71 -1.61
CA ILE A 16 2.43 14.91 -1.75
C ILE A 16 1.82 15.20 -0.37
N SER A 17 0.59 15.67 -0.36
CA SER A 17 -0.12 15.90 0.89
C SER A 17 -0.48 14.57 1.56
N MET A 18 -0.73 14.62 2.86
CA MET A 18 -1.19 13.44 3.59
C MET A 18 -2.54 12.95 3.03
N GLU A 19 -3.40 13.87 2.62
CA GLU A 19 -4.68 13.52 2.02
C GLU A 19 -4.49 12.71 0.74
N ASP A 20 -3.62 13.17 -0.14
CA ASP A 20 -3.31 12.44 -1.38
C ASP A 20 -2.66 11.08 -1.09
N ALA A 21 -1.76 11.06 -0.12
CA ALA A 21 -1.10 9.81 0.28
C ALA A 21 -2.11 8.79 0.79
N MET A 22 -3.06 9.24 1.62
CA MET A 22 -4.09 8.35 2.16
C MET A 22 -5.01 7.83 1.05
N ILE A 23 -5.32 8.64 0.06
CA ILE A 23 -6.11 8.19 -1.10
C ILE A 23 -5.38 7.06 -1.82
N ARG A 24 -4.10 7.23 -2.09
CA ARG A 24 -3.29 6.20 -2.76
C ARG A 24 -3.21 4.92 -1.95
N VAL A 25 -3.01 5.04 -0.64
CA VAL A 25 -2.95 3.87 0.25
C VAL A 25 -4.29 3.15 0.26
N ASN A 26 -5.39 3.89 0.36
CA ASN A 26 -6.72 3.29 0.38
C ASN A 26 -7.06 2.57 -0.94
N GLU A 27 -6.66 3.13 -2.06
CA GLU A 27 -6.86 2.47 -3.36
C GLU A 27 -6.05 1.18 -3.45
N CYS A 28 -4.82 1.20 -2.95
CA CYS A 28 -3.98 0.01 -2.89
C CYS A 28 -4.62 -1.07 -2.02
N VAL A 29 -5.11 -0.69 -0.83
CA VAL A 29 -5.75 -1.63 0.08
C VAL A 29 -7.00 -2.23 -0.56
N ARG A 30 -7.79 -1.43 -1.26
CA ARG A 30 -8.98 -1.93 -1.96
C ARG A 30 -8.60 -3.00 -2.99
N ARG A 31 -7.55 -2.73 -3.77
CA ARG A 31 -7.06 -3.67 -4.75
C ARG A 31 -6.57 -4.96 -4.09
N LEU A 32 -5.89 -4.84 -2.94
CA LEU A 32 -5.45 -6.00 -2.16
C LEU A 32 -6.65 -6.85 -1.73
N GLN A 33 -7.72 -6.22 -1.26
CA GLN A 33 -8.90 -6.92 -0.80
C GLN A 33 -9.62 -7.68 -1.93
N VAL A 34 -9.55 -7.17 -3.15
CA VAL A 34 -10.21 -7.79 -4.29
C VAL A 34 -9.33 -8.86 -4.94
N GLU A 35 -8.02 -8.61 -5.07
CA GLU A 35 -7.16 -9.45 -5.90
C GLU A 35 -6.25 -10.38 -5.10
N ALA A 36 -5.81 -9.99 -3.91
CA ALA A 36 -4.83 -10.75 -3.16
C ALA A 36 -5.41 -11.50 -1.97
N ILE A 37 -6.20 -10.82 -1.14
CA ILE A 37 -6.73 -11.41 0.10
C ILE A 37 -7.61 -12.63 -0.17
N PRO A 38 -8.54 -12.60 -1.14
CA PRO A 38 -9.39 -13.76 -1.39
C PRO A 38 -8.62 -15.01 -1.82
N THR A 39 -7.48 -14.84 -2.48
CA THR A 39 -6.64 -15.97 -2.94
C THR A 39 -5.61 -16.37 -1.89
N GLY A 40 -5.38 -15.51 -0.89
CA GLY A 40 -4.34 -15.74 0.10
C GLY A 40 -2.93 -15.66 -0.45
N ASP A 41 -2.75 -14.98 -1.58
CA ASP A 41 -1.46 -14.92 -2.28
C ASP A 41 -0.66 -13.71 -1.81
N TYR A 42 0.34 -13.97 -0.96
CA TYR A 42 1.23 -12.94 -0.43
C TYR A 42 2.08 -12.29 -1.54
N GLU A 43 2.50 -13.08 -2.53
CA GLU A 43 3.29 -12.53 -3.64
C GLU A 43 2.46 -11.56 -4.47
N ALA A 44 1.19 -11.87 -4.72
CA ALA A 44 0.30 -10.96 -5.40
C ALA A 44 0.13 -9.66 -4.61
N ALA A 45 0.00 -9.76 -3.29
CA ALA A 45 -0.11 -8.58 -2.44
C ALA A 45 1.16 -7.71 -2.54
N THR A 46 2.32 -8.32 -2.49
CA THR A 46 3.59 -7.63 -2.61
C THR A 46 3.72 -6.93 -3.96
N ASP A 47 3.33 -7.61 -5.04
CA ASP A 47 3.38 -7.06 -6.38
C ASP A 47 2.44 -5.85 -6.52
N ILE A 48 1.25 -5.93 -5.94
CA ILE A 48 0.29 -4.83 -5.98
C ILE A 48 0.85 -3.60 -5.26
N ILE A 49 1.43 -3.80 -4.09
CA ILE A 49 2.02 -2.70 -3.31
C ILE A 49 3.19 -2.07 -4.07
N ALA A 50 4.03 -2.87 -4.68
CA ALA A 50 5.14 -2.37 -5.48
C ALA A 50 4.64 -1.58 -6.70
N ASP A 51 3.60 -2.07 -7.35
CA ASP A 51 3.04 -1.44 -8.54
C ASP A 51 2.31 -0.13 -8.22
N GLU A 52 1.49 -0.14 -7.17
CA GLU A 52 0.67 1.02 -6.80
C GLU A 52 1.45 2.09 -6.05
N LEU A 53 2.30 1.69 -5.12
CA LEU A 53 2.98 2.60 -4.20
C LEU A 53 4.49 2.66 -4.42
N GLY A 54 5.06 1.72 -5.15
CA GLY A 54 6.51 1.67 -5.36
C GLY A 54 7.28 1.36 -4.08
N LEU A 55 6.67 0.65 -3.14
CA LEU A 55 7.28 0.32 -1.87
C LEU A 55 7.87 -1.08 -1.86
N GLU A 56 8.84 -1.29 -0.97
CA GLU A 56 9.47 -2.58 -0.79
C GLU A 56 8.51 -3.58 -0.13
N PRO A 57 8.79 -4.89 -0.27
CA PRO A 57 7.92 -5.93 0.30
C PRO A 57 7.73 -5.83 1.82
N ASP A 58 8.68 -5.20 2.53
CA ASP A 58 8.61 -5.05 3.97
C ASP A 58 7.34 -4.33 4.45
N TYR A 59 6.74 -3.53 3.60
CA TYR A 59 5.53 -2.78 3.95
C TYR A 59 4.24 -3.54 3.71
N THR A 60 4.32 -4.74 3.13
CA THR A 60 3.13 -5.54 2.83
C THR A 60 2.33 -5.87 4.09
N MET A 61 3.02 -6.25 5.16
CA MET A 61 2.36 -6.59 6.42
C MET A 61 1.65 -5.40 7.06
N ASP A 62 2.12 -4.19 6.80
CA ASP A 62 1.49 -2.99 7.36
C ASP A 62 0.14 -2.70 6.70
N LEU A 63 -0.10 -3.21 5.51
CA LEU A 63 -1.34 -3.00 4.77
C LEU A 63 -2.28 -4.20 4.81
N LEU A 64 -1.80 -5.34 5.21
CA LEU A 64 -2.63 -6.55 5.38
C LEU A 64 -3.12 -6.68 6.81
#